data_71f9f971ef4a1c4eb35b616573687e66
#
_entry.id   71f9f971ef4a1c4eb35b616573687e66
#
_cell.length_a   1.000
_cell.length_b   1.000
_cell.length_c   1.000
_cell.angle_alpha   90.00
_cell.angle_beta   90.00
_cell.angle_gamma   90.00
#
_symmetry.space_group_name_H-M   'P 1'
#
loop_
_entity.id
_entity.type
_entity.pdbx_description
1 polymer ?
#
loop_
_entity_poly.entity_id
_entity_poly.type
_entity_poly.pdbx_seq_one_letter_code
_entity_poly.pdbx_strand_id
1 'polypeptide(L)'
;AVNDKIKAADAVVVLRTLIRYEAFLQFIEDNDMKILEADKAEILKNANADDKFPTYPKELQDVLVNFNIADVTLRKMTPPAIGEIEKLYSDSPASAGVLCLSHILVKTEAEANQVLADLKAGTKFADEAAKKSIEPGADKSGGSLANGDQPCQALANLQTSFDKDFMIGAVAAKPGVATGPIKSSFGYHIILSAPFADVKDSVATVVAENPGTTLLAGYMSKTDIKVNSIYGVWNGATATIS
;
A
#
# COMPACT_ATOMS: atom_id res chain seq x y z
N ALA A 1 31.32 12.00 -25.78
CA ALA A 1 29.93 12.35 -25.77
C ALA A 1 29.18 11.27 -25.03
N VAL A 2 28.76 11.54 -23.81
CA VAL A 2 27.86 10.65 -23.06
C VAL A 2 26.52 10.75 -23.77
N ASN A 3 25.99 9.59 -24.15
CA ASN A 3 24.72 9.49 -24.83
C ASN A 3 23.63 9.89 -23.82
N ASP A 4 23.09 11.11 -23.90
CA ASP A 4 22.11 11.70 -22.96
C ASP A 4 20.74 10.96 -22.90
N LYS A 5 20.69 9.70 -23.31
CA LYS A 5 19.48 8.87 -23.31
C LYS A 5 19.48 7.94 -22.10
N ILE A 6 18.65 8.24 -21.12
CA ILE A 6 18.30 7.31 -20.04
C ILE A 6 17.36 6.23 -20.64
N LYS A 7 17.58 4.96 -20.30
CA LYS A 7 16.64 3.90 -20.67
C LYS A 7 15.29 4.15 -20.00
N ALA A 8 14.20 3.89 -20.71
CA ALA A 8 12.84 4.13 -20.19
C ALA A 8 12.60 3.43 -18.83
N ALA A 9 13.12 2.20 -18.67
CA ALA A 9 13.02 1.48 -17.40
C ALA A 9 13.74 2.19 -16.24
N ASP A 10 14.93 2.74 -16.49
CA ASP A 10 15.69 3.48 -15.46
C ASP A 10 14.98 4.81 -15.12
N ALA A 11 14.41 5.49 -16.11
CA ALA A 11 13.63 6.70 -15.92
C ALA A 11 12.38 6.45 -15.03
N VAL A 12 11.68 5.34 -15.23
CA VAL A 12 10.52 4.95 -14.41
C VAL A 12 10.94 4.69 -12.95
N VAL A 13 12.08 4.05 -12.72
CA VAL A 13 12.60 3.82 -11.36
C VAL A 13 12.91 5.14 -10.65
N VAL A 14 13.61 6.05 -11.33
CA VAL A 14 13.93 7.38 -10.78
C VAL A 14 12.65 8.17 -10.51
N LEU A 15 11.72 8.19 -11.46
CA LEU A 15 10.46 8.91 -11.30
C LEU A 15 9.63 8.37 -10.14
N ARG A 16 9.56 7.04 -9.96
CA ARG A 16 8.88 6.43 -8.81
C ARG A 16 9.52 6.85 -7.48
N THR A 17 10.83 6.96 -7.44
CA THR A 17 11.55 7.44 -6.25
C THR A 17 11.21 8.90 -5.96
N LEU A 18 11.17 9.76 -6.98
CA LEU A 18 10.78 11.16 -6.83
C LEU A 18 9.33 11.33 -6.40
N ILE A 19 8.41 10.53 -6.95
CA ILE A 19 7.00 10.53 -6.53
C ILE A 19 6.88 10.17 -5.05
N ARG A 20 7.59 9.12 -4.62
CA ARG A 20 7.59 8.74 -3.20
C ARG A 20 8.16 9.85 -2.32
N TYR A 21 9.18 10.51 -2.78
CA TYR A 21 9.78 11.63 -2.06
C TYR A 21 8.81 12.81 -1.92
N GLU A 22 8.16 13.24 -2.99
CA GLU A 22 7.16 14.31 -2.94
C GLU A 22 5.96 13.94 -2.05
N ALA A 23 5.41 12.74 -2.23
CA ALA A 23 4.33 12.23 -1.38
C ALA A 23 4.70 12.19 0.10
N PHE A 24 5.95 11.96 0.39
CA PHE A 24 6.54 11.90 1.69
C PHE A 24 6.65 13.29 2.34
N LEU A 25 7.13 14.29 1.60
CA LEU A 25 7.18 15.67 2.08
C LEU A 25 5.76 16.19 2.37
N GLN A 26 4.82 15.91 1.47
CA GLN A 26 3.43 16.31 1.63
C GLN A 26 2.79 15.60 2.83
N PHE A 27 3.07 14.29 3.01
CA PHE A 27 2.58 13.54 4.16
C PHE A 27 3.09 14.11 5.50
N ILE A 28 4.36 14.52 5.55
CA ILE A 28 4.95 15.19 6.73
C ILE A 28 4.23 16.50 7.01
N GLU A 29 3.98 17.30 5.98
CA GLU A 29 3.29 18.58 6.09
C GLU A 29 1.83 18.40 6.52
N ASP A 30 1.09 17.51 5.87
CA ASP A 30 -0.33 17.23 6.15
C ASP A 30 -0.57 16.66 7.56
N ASN A 31 0.46 16.07 8.17
CA ASN A 31 0.40 15.51 9.53
C ASN A 31 1.12 16.37 10.59
N ASP A 32 1.46 17.62 10.27
CA ASP A 32 2.18 18.54 11.15
C ASP A 32 3.45 17.95 11.80
N MET A 33 4.13 17.03 11.08
CA MET A 33 5.32 16.36 11.59
C MET A 33 6.51 17.32 11.57
N LYS A 34 7.25 17.38 12.68
CA LYS A 34 8.40 18.27 12.79
C LYS A 34 9.68 17.57 12.35
N ILE A 35 10.34 18.15 11.36
CA ILE A 35 11.72 17.81 11.03
C ILE A 35 12.64 18.44 12.10
N LEU A 36 13.43 17.62 12.79
CA LEU A 36 14.32 18.09 13.82
C LEU A 36 15.63 18.58 13.19
N GLU A 37 16.08 19.78 13.55
CA GLU A 37 17.35 20.35 13.06
C GLU A 37 18.56 19.48 13.43
N ALA A 38 18.50 18.77 14.57
CA ALA A 38 19.55 17.81 14.96
C ALA A 38 19.67 16.65 13.96
N ASP A 39 18.54 16.12 13.45
CA ASP A 39 18.54 15.04 12.47
C ASP A 39 19.10 15.51 11.13
N LYS A 40 18.73 16.70 10.72
CA LYS A 40 19.24 17.34 9.51
C LYS A 40 20.76 17.55 9.58
N ALA A 41 21.25 18.03 10.71
CA ALA A 41 22.68 18.22 10.93
C ALA A 41 23.46 16.90 10.90
N GLU A 42 22.93 15.85 11.50
CA GLU A 42 23.52 14.51 11.49
C GLU A 42 23.56 13.92 10.08
N ILE A 43 22.46 14.02 9.33
CA ILE A 43 22.37 13.53 7.95
C ILE A 43 23.36 14.27 7.05
N LEU A 44 23.46 15.59 7.15
CA LEU A 44 24.43 16.38 6.41
C LEU A 44 25.87 16.00 6.76
N LYS A 45 26.16 15.77 8.03
CA LYS A 45 27.46 15.29 8.49
C LYS A 45 27.81 13.95 7.86
N ASN A 46 26.88 13.00 7.89
CA ASN A 46 27.08 11.66 7.34
C ASN A 46 27.22 11.69 5.81
N ALA A 47 26.41 12.49 5.11
CA ALA A 47 26.52 12.68 3.67
C ALA A 47 27.88 13.26 3.27
N ASN A 48 28.37 14.27 3.97
CA ASN A 48 29.68 14.88 3.70
C ASN A 48 30.87 13.98 4.07
N ALA A 49 30.67 12.89 4.78
CA ALA A 49 31.69 11.88 5.04
C ALA A 49 31.91 10.94 3.84
N ASP A 50 31.01 10.93 2.84
CA ASP A 50 31.19 10.24 1.57
C ASP A 50 31.92 11.16 0.59
N ASP A 51 33.10 10.77 0.14
CA ASP A 51 33.95 11.53 -0.78
C ASP A 51 33.27 11.88 -2.11
N LYS A 52 32.26 11.12 -2.51
CA LYS A 52 31.49 11.35 -3.74
C LYS A 52 30.38 12.37 -3.58
N PHE A 53 29.79 12.48 -2.40
CA PHE A 53 28.63 13.34 -2.17
C PHE A 53 28.90 14.81 -2.55
N PRO A 54 30.03 15.44 -2.16
CA PRO A 54 30.35 16.82 -2.55
C PRO A 54 30.55 17.01 -4.06
N THR A 55 30.77 15.92 -4.82
CA THR A 55 30.96 15.99 -6.27
C THR A 55 29.65 15.99 -7.06
N TYR A 56 28.53 15.72 -6.42
CA TYR A 56 27.21 15.74 -7.06
C TYR A 56 26.72 17.17 -7.30
N PRO A 57 25.90 17.40 -8.33
CA PRO A 57 25.19 18.68 -8.47
C PRO A 57 24.39 19.01 -7.19
N LYS A 58 24.31 20.33 -6.88
CA LYS A 58 23.67 20.79 -5.63
C LYS A 58 22.23 20.29 -5.50
N GLU A 59 21.49 20.28 -6.58
CA GLU A 59 20.10 19.79 -6.63
C GLU A 59 19.99 18.31 -6.23
N LEU A 60 20.94 17.47 -6.66
CA LEU A 60 20.98 16.07 -6.27
C LEU A 60 21.38 15.90 -4.80
N GLN A 61 22.34 16.69 -4.31
CA GLN A 61 22.70 16.70 -2.88
C GLN A 61 21.47 17.03 -2.03
N ASP A 62 20.70 18.06 -2.40
CA ASP A 62 19.50 18.48 -1.67
C ASP A 62 18.42 17.40 -1.68
N VAL A 63 18.18 16.74 -2.82
CA VAL A 63 17.22 15.61 -2.91
C VAL A 63 17.66 14.46 -2.00
N LEU A 64 18.93 14.06 -2.03
CA LEU A 64 19.44 12.96 -1.22
C LEU A 64 19.37 13.27 0.28
N VAL A 65 19.73 14.48 0.70
CA VAL A 65 19.64 14.90 2.09
C VAL A 65 18.20 14.93 2.57
N ASN A 66 17.32 15.57 1.81
CA ASN A 66 15.91 15.68 2.17
C ASN A 66 15.21 14.31 2.20
N PHE A 67 15.56 13.40 1.29
CA PHE A 67 15.04 12.03 1.32
C PHE A 67 15.42 11.31 2.62
N ASN A 68 16.67 11.44 3.07
CA ASN A 68 17.12 10.85 4.32
C ASN A 68 16.47 11.51 5.55
N ILE A 69 16.30 12.83 5.54
CA ILE A 69 15.58 13.57 6.60
C ILE A 69 14.18 13.04 6.73
N ALA A 70 13.51 12.90 5.61
CA ALA A 70 12.15 12.43 5.55
C ALA A 70 12.06 10.97 6.07
N ASP A 71 12.94 10.06 5.66
CA ASP A 71 12.99 8.68 6.14
C ASP A 71 13.21 8.61 7.68
N VAL A 72 14.15 9.40 8.20
CA VAL A 72 14.38 9.49 9.66
C VAL A 72 13.13 10.03 10.39
N THR A 73 12.48 11.04 9.84
CA THR A 73 11.25 11.62 10.41
C THR A 73 10.14 10.60 10.52
N LEU A 74 9.90 9.81 9.46
CA LEU A 74 8.90 8.73 9.50
C LEU A 74 9.22 7.63 10.50
N ARG A 75 10.47 7.22 10.59
CA ARG A 75 10.88 6.18 11.55
C ARG A 75 10.65 6.60 13.00
N LYS A 76 10.61 7.90 13.26
CA LYS A 76 10.33 8.48 14.59
C LYS A 76 8.84 8.71 14.85
N MET A 77 7.99 8.46 13.86
CA MET A 77 6.56 8.61 14.02
C MET A 77 6.02 7.64 15.07
N THR A 78 5.26 8.14 16.02
CA THR A 78 4.50 7.30 16.94
C THR A 78 3.16 6.91 16.31
N PRO A 79 2.61 5.73 16.65
CA PRO A 79 1.30 5.34 16.17
C PRO A 79 0.24 6.38 16.56
N PRO A 80 -0.69 6.74 15.66
CA PRO A 80 -1.83 7.58 16.00
C PRO A 80 -2.74 6.91 17.03
N ALA A 81 -3.62 7.69 17.64
CA ALA A 81 -4.64 7.13 18.51
C ALA A 81 -5.55 6.17 17.74
N ILE A 82 -6.02 5.11 18.40
CA ILE A 82 -6.80 4.05 17.76
C ILE A 82 -8.05 4.57 17.04
N GLY A 83 -8.68 5.64 17.54
CA GLY A 83 -9.83 6.26 16.90
C GLY A 83 -9.50 6.97 15.58
N GLU A 84 -8.27 7.46 15.42
CA GLU A 84 -7.79 8.04 14.16
C GLU A 84 -7.53 6.92 13.14
N ILE A 85 -6.93 5.82 13.59
CA ILE A 85 -6.74 4.62 12.75
C ILE A 85 -8.09 4.05 12.31
N GLU A 86 -9.07 3.98 13.22
CA GLU A 86 -10.44 3.54 12.91
C GLU A 86 -11.09 4.40 11.84
N LYS A 87 -10.95 5.72 11.94
CA LYS A 87 -11.49 6.64 10.94
C LYS A 87 -10.88 6.39 9.56
N LEU A 88 -9.54 6.30 9.47
CA LEU A 88 -8.85 5.99 8.21
C LEU A 88 -9.30 4.66 7.63
N TYR A 89 -9.37 3.61 8.45
CA TYR A 89 -9.77 2.27 8.02
C TYR A 89 -11.23 2.20 7.56
N SER A 90 -12.12 2.91 8.24
CA SER A 90 -13.56 2.92 7.93
C SER A 90 -13.85 3.63 6.61
N ASP A 91 -13.11 4.68 6.28
CA ASP A 91 -13.21 5.35 4.98
C ASP A 91 -12.72 4.42 3.85
N SER A 92 -11.59 3.79 4.07
CA SER A 92 -11.02 2.73 3.25
C SER A 92 -9.89 2.04 4.03
N PRO A 93 -9.86 0.71 4.14
CA PRO A 93 -8.79 0.00 4.84
C PRO A 93 -7.40 0.38 4.34
N ALA A 94 -7.26 0.56 3.04
CA ALA A 94 -6.02 1.00 2.43
C ALA A 94 -5.55 2.37 2.94
N SER A 95 -6.44 3.27 3.37
CA SER A 95 -6.05 4.60 3.90
C SER A 95 -5.28 4.49 5.22
N ALA A 96 -5.55 3.45 6.01
CA ALA A 96 -4.75 3.14 7.20
C ALA A 96 -3.40 2.45 6.86
N GLY A 97 -3.13 2.18 5.57
CA GLY A 97 -1.97 1.41 5.11
C GLY A 97 -2.00 -0.06 5.48
N VAL A 98 -3.18 -0.59 5.81
CA VAL A 98 -3.37 -1.97 6.30
C VAL A 98 -4.55 -2.60 5.58
N LEU A 99 -4.40 -3.84 5.14
CA LEU A 99 -5.48 -4.63 4.57
C LEU A 99 -5.64 -5.95 5.33
N CYS A 100 -6.90 -6.28 5.68
CA CYS A 100 -7.29 -7.51 6.35
C CYS A 100 -8.26 -8.23 5.42
N LEU A 101 -7.74 -9.10 4.57
CA LEU A 101 -8.45 -9.59 3.39
C LEU A 101 -8.81 -11.08 3.49
N SER A 102 -9.97 -11.39 2.93
CA SER A 102 -10.32 -12.72 2.44
C SER A 102 -10.67 -12.64 0.96
N HIS A 103 -10.44 -13.71 0.20
CA HIS A 103 -10.85 -13.77 -1.20
C HIS A 103 -11.41 -15.13 -1.60
N ILE A 104 -12.23 -15.11 -2.66
CA ILE A 104 -12.71 -16.29 -3.38
C ILE A 104 -12.23 -16.16 -4.81
N LEU A 105 -11.52 -17.16 -5.30
CA LEU A 105 -11.05 -17.24 -6.69
C LEU A 105 -11.86 -18.27 -7.43
N VAL A 106 -12.44 -17.89 -8.57
CA VAL A 106 -13.18 -18.78 -9.47
C VAL A 106 -12.72 -18.62 -10.92
N LYS A 107 -13.04 -19.58 -11.79
CA LYS A 107 -12.55 -19.59 -13.18
C LYS A 107 -13.28 -18.62 -14.09
N THR A 108 -14.58 -18.43 -13.88
CA THR A 108 -15.44 -17.67 -14.80
C THR A 108 -16.15 -16.52 -14.08
N GLU A 109 -16.48 -15.50 -14.85
CA GLU A 109 -17.26 -14.36 -14.36
C GLU A 109 -18.67 -14.78 -13.91
N ALA A 110 -19.26 -15.77 -14.57
CA ALA A 110 -20.57 -16.31 -14.19
C ALA A 110 -20.54 -16.95 -12.79
N GLU A 111 -19.49 -17.73 -12.48
CA GLU A 111 -19.27 -18.29 -11.14
C GLU A 111 -19.07 -17.17 -10.10
N ALA A 112 -18.30 -16.15 -10.43
CA ALA A 112 -18.08 -15.01 -9.54
C ALA A 112 -19.36 -14.23 -9.24
N ASN A 113 -20.19 -14.00 -10.25
CA ASN A 113 -21.51 -13.38 -10.08
C ASN A 113 -22.45 -14.24 -9.24
N GLN A 114 -22.39 -15.58 -9.38
CA GLN A 114 -23.16 -16.48 -8.51
C GLN A 114 -22.69 -16.42 -7.07
N VAL A 115 -21.38 -16.37 -6.81
CA VAL A 115 -20.82 -16.17 -5.45
C VAL A 115 -21.34 -14.87 -4.85
N LEU A 116 -21.29 -13.76 -5.58
CA LEU A 116 -21.81 -12.47 -5.10
C LEU A 116 -23.32 -12.53 -4.79
N ALA A 117 -24.10 -13.25 -5.60
CA ALA A 117 -25.53 -13.44 -5.36
C ALA A 117 -25.78 -14.24 -4.07
N ASP A 118 -25.03 -15.32 -3.85
CA ASP A 118 -25.16 -16.16 -2.66
C ASP A 118 -24.74 -15.43 -1.37
N LEU A 119 -23.66 -14.63 -1.44
CA LEU A 119 -23.23 -13.76 -0.34
C LEU A 119 -24.30 -12.71 -0.02
N LYS A 120 -24.89 -12.09 -1.05
CA LYS A 120 -26.00 -11.13 -0.89
C LYS A 120 -27.25 -11.78 -0.29
N ALA A 121 -27.48 -13.06 -0.57
CA ALA A 121 -28.57 -13.85 0.02
C ALA A 121 -28.29 -14.28 1.47
N GLY A 122 -27.11 -13.95 2.02
CA GLY A 122 -26.75 -14.19 3.42
C GLY A 122 -25.86 -15.40 3.67
N THR A 123 -25.35 -16.06 2.62
CA THR A 123 -24.33 -17.11 2.80
C THR A 123 -23.05 -16.48 3.38
N LYS A 124 -22.41 -17.17 4.31
CA LYS A 124 -21.16 -16.68 4.89
C LYS A 124 -20.01 -16.76 3.89
N PHE A 125 -19.16 -15.77 3.89
CA PHE A 125 -18.01 -15.69 2.98
C PHE A 125 -17.10 -16.93 3.08
N ALA A 126 -16.81 -17.38 4.29
CA ALA A 126 -15.97 -18.56 4.52
C ALA A 126 -16.59 -19.85 3.95
N ASP A 127 -17.91 -20.00 4.05
CA ASP A 127 -18.62 -21.18 3.53
C ASP A 127 -18.61 -21.19 1.98
N GLU A 128 -18.78 -20.02 1.36
CA GLU A 128 -18.65 -19.87 -0.10
C GLU A 128 -17.22 -20.08 -0.57
N ALA A 129 -16.22 -19.57 0.17
CA ALA A 129 -14.82 -19.79 -0.12
C ALA A 129 -14.46 -21.28 -0.08
N ALA A 130 -14.84 -21.97 0.98
CA ALA A 130 -14.60 -23.40 1.13
C ALA A 130 -15.25 -24.25 0.03
N LYS A 131 -16.45 -23.82 -0.45
CA LYS A 131 -17.22 -24.58 -1.43
C LYS A 131 -16.84 -24.30 -2.88
N LYS A 132 -16.48 -23.05 -3.22
CA LYS A 132 -16.37 -22.60 -4.61
C LYS A 132 -15.00 -22.10 -5.02
N SER A 133 -14.15 -21.69 -4.06
CA SER A 133 -12.84 -21.17 -4.40
C SER A 133 -11.94 -22.27 -4.96
N ILE A 134 -11.26 -21.95 -6.05
CA ILE A 134 -10.20 -22.80 -6.61
C ILE A 134 -8.81 -22.51 -6.00
N GLU A 135 -8.75 -21.54 -5.08
CA GLU A 135 -7.52 -21.25 -4.35
C GLU A 135 -7.16 -22.41 -3.42
N PRO A 136 -5.92 -22.94 -3.50
CA PRO A 136 -5.49 -24.04 -2.64
C PRO A 136 -5.63 -23.69 -1.15
N GLY A 137 -6.29 -24.55 -0.38
CA GLY A 137 -6.48 -24.36 1.06
C GLY A 137 -7.66 -23.46 1.46
N ALA A 138 -8.42 -22.94 0.50
CA ALA A 138 -9.60 -22.11 0.79
C ALA A 138 -10.68 -22.84 1.60
N ASP A 139 -10.74 -24.16 1.49
CA ASP A 139 -11.59 -25.05 2.28
C ASP A 139 -11.28 -25.00 3.78
N LYS A 140 -10.02 -24.71 4.14
CA LYS A 140 -9.57 -24.61 5.52
C LYS A 140 -9.48 -23.18 6.03
N SER A 141 -9.00 -22.26 5.17
CA SER A 141 -8.82 -20.85 5.54
C SER A 141 -10.12 -20.04 5.45
N GLY A 142 -11.19 -20.57 4.82
CA GLY A 142 -12.37 -19.77 4.51
C GLY A 142 -12.06 -18.58 3.58
N GLY A 143 -11.01 -18.71 2.77
CA GLY A 143 -10.53 -17.66 1.87
C GLY A 143 -9.67 -16.59 2.55
N SER A 144 -9.34 -16.71 3.84
CA SER A 144 -8.50 -15.76 4.55
C SER A 144 -7.10 -15.68 3.94
N LEU A 145 -6.59 -14.45 3.77
CA LEU A 145 -5.22 -14.14 3.36
C LEU A 145 -4.33 -13.78 4.55
N ALA A 146 -4.67 -14.30 5.73
CA ALA A 146 -3.89 -14.12 6.94
C ALA A 146 -2.46 -14.67 6.77
N ASN A 147 -1.50 -14.04 7.43
CA ASN A 147 -0.15 -14.57 7.57
C ASN A 147 0.00 -15.19 8.96
N GLY A 148 -0.13 -16.52 9.05
CA GLY A 148 -0.27 -17.22 10.33
C GLY A 148 -1.52 -16.75 11.08
N ASP A 149 -1.35 -16.35 12.33
CA ASP A 149 -2.44 -15.84 13.18
C ASP A 149 -2.73 -14.33 12.96
N GLN A 150 -1.98 -13.66 12.07
CA GLN A 150 -2.15 -12.23 11.78
C GLN A 150 -3.07 -12.03 10.57
N PRO A 151 -4.33 -11.62 10.78
CA PRO A 151 -5.31 -11.45 9.70
C PRO A 151 -5.06 -10.22 8.85
N CYS A 152 -4.25 -9.29 9.32
CA CYS A 152 -3.97 -8.02 8.67
C CYS A 152 -2.51 -7.93 8.23
N GLN A 153 -2.27 -7.26 7.13
CA GLN A 153 -0.93 -7.04 6.59
C GLN A 153 -0.75 -5.59 6.13
N ALA A 154 0.48 -5.09 6.20
CA ALA A 154 0.80 -3.78 5.67
C ALA A 154 0.57 -3.74 4.15
N LEU A 155 -0.08 -2.69 3.67
CA LEU A 155 -0.39 -2.49 2.25
C LEU A 155 0.86 -2.58 1.38
N ALA A 156 1.98 -2.00 1.82
CA ALA A 156 3.25 -2.01 1.10
C ALA A 156 3.77 -3.43 0.81
N ASN A 157 3.54 -4.40 1.72
CA ASN A 157 3.93 -5.79 1.52
C ASN A 157 3.04 -6.48 0.48
N LEU A 158 1.73 -6.23 0.55
CA LEU A 158 0.76 -6.81 -0.38
C LEU A 158 0.94 -6.29 -1.81
N GLN A 159 1.28 -5.01 -1.98
CA GLN A 159 1.55 -4.38 -3.27
C GLN A 159 2.67 -5.07 -4.07
N THR A 160 3.59 -5.74 -3.39
CA THR A 160 4.70 -6.45 -4.01
C THR A 160 4.47 -7.95 -4.15
N SER A 161 3.46 -8.50 -3.47
CA SER A 161 3.23 -9.94 -3.37
C SER A 161 2.04 -10.43 -4.19
N PHE A 162 1.09 -9.53 -4.52
CA PHE A 162 -0.15 -9.89 -5.21
C PHE A 162 -0.21 -9.33 -6.63
N ASP A 163 -1.07 -9.97 -7.45
CA ASP A 163 -1.38 -9.53 -8.80
C ASP A 163 -1.91 -8.07 -8.79
N LYS A 164 -1.52 -7.30 -9.80
CA LYS A 164 -1.86 -5.88 -9.93
C LYS A 164 -3.38 -5.66 -9.94
N ASP A 165 -4.13 -6.46 -10.70
CA ASP A 165 -5.57 -6.27 -10.84
C ASP A 165 -6.30 -6.66 -9.55
N PHE A 166 -5.79 -7.70 -8.86
CA PHE A 166 -6.23 -8.04 -7.51
C PHE A 166 -6.03 -6.87 -6.55
N MET A 167 -4.84 -6.25 -6.55
CA MET A 167 -4.52 -5.11 -5.66
C MET A 167 -5.40 -3.89 -5.93
N ILE A 168 -5.75 -3.60 -7.19
CA ILE A 168 -6.69 -2.53 -7.53
C ILE A 168 -8.04 -2.77 -6.85
N GLY A 169 -8.55 -4.00 -6.92
CA GLY A 169 -9.78 -4.38 -6.25
C GLY A 169 -9.68 -4.36 -4.72
N ALA A 170 -8.57 -4.86 -4.17
CA ALA A 170 -8.34 -4.90 -2.73
C ALA A 170 -8.28 -3.50 -2.09
N VAL A 171 -7.61 -2.55 -2.75
CA VAL A 171 -7.53 -1.15 -2.28
C VAL A 171 -8.88 -0.42 -2.40
N ALA A 172 -9.71 -0.81 -3.37
CA ALA A 172 -11.05 -0.25 -3.54
C ALA A 172 -12.12 -0.89 -2.63
N ALA A 173 -11.83 -2.04 -2.02
CA ALA A 173 -12.77 -2.78 -1.19
C ALA A 173 -13.17 -1.98 0.06
N LYS A 174 -14.47 -1.98 0.37
CA LYS A 174 -15.02 -1.39 1.59
C LYS A 174 -15.10 -2.43 2.70
N PRO A 175 -14.90 -2.03 3.97
CA PRO A 175 -15.01 -2.95 5.09
C PRO A 175 -16.38 -3.64 5.15
N GLY A 176 -16.38 -4.95 5.30
CA GLY A 176 -17.61 -5.75 5.42
C GLY A 176 -18.41 -5.96 4.14
N VAL A 177 -17.91 -5.46 2.99
CA VAL A 177 -18.62 -5.56 1.71
C VAL A 177 -17.84 -6.42 0.72
N ALA A 178 -18.45 -7.52 0.28
CA ALA A 178 -17.88 -8.35 -0.79
C ALA A 178 -17.82 -7.54 -2.09
N THR A 179 -16.61 -7.43 -2.66
CA THR A 179 -16.30 -6.62 -3.85
C THR A 179 -15.85 -7.52 -4.98
N GLY A 180 -16.35 -7.30 -6.17
CA GLY A 180 -16.01 -8.08 -7.37
C GLY A 180 -17.13 -8.05 -8.42
N PRO A 181 -17.02 -8.85 -9.50
CA PRO A 181 -15.89 -9.71 -9.84
C PRO A 181 -14.67 -8.89 -10.32
N ILE A 182 -13.49 -9.24 -9.84
CA ILE A 182 -12.22 -8.62 -10.25
C ILE A 182 -11.47 -9.65 -11.08
N LYS A 183 -11.21 -9.31 -12.35
CA LYS A 183 -10.49 -10.20 -13.27
C LYS A 183 -8.97 -10.03 -13.10
N SER A 184 -8.26 -11.14 -12.99
CA SER A 184 -6.80 -11.23 -13.03
C SER A 184 -6.33 -12.31 -14.00
N SER A 185 -5.03 -12.54 -14.08
CA SER A 185 -4.45 -13.66 -14.83
C SER A 185 -4.81 -15.04 -14.24
N PHE A 186 -5.25 -15.11 -13.00
CA PHE A 186 -5.60 -16.35 -12.28
C PHE A 186 -7.07 -16.73 -12.41
N GLY A 187 -7.94 -15.77 -12.73
CA GLY A 187 -9.39 -15.94 -12.80
C GLY A 187 -10.15 -14.71 -12.32
N TYR A 188 -11.25 -14.92 -11.64
CA TYR A 188 -12.11 -13.87 -11.09
C TYR A 188 -12.12 -13.96 -9.57
N HIS A 189 -11.82 -12.83 -8.94
CA HIS A 189 -11.75 -12.70 -7.49
C HIS A 189 -12.98 -11.98 -6.96
N ILE A 190 -13.48 -12.47 -5.83
CA ILE A 190 -14.37 -11.75 -4.92
C ILE A 190 -13.57 -11.49 -3.66
N ILE A 191 -13.45 -10.23 -3.28
CA ILE A 191 -12.64 -9.77 -2.15
C ILE A 191 -13.54 -9.27 -1.04
N LEU A 192 -13.23 -9.64 0.19
CA LEU A 192 -13.83 -9.10 1.40
C LEU A 192 -12.73 -8.49 2.28
N SER A 193 -12.86 -7.23 2.59
CA SER A 193 -12.09 -6.60 3.66
C SER A 193 -12.86 -6.71 4.98
N ALA A 194 -12.18 -7.15 6.03
CA ALA A 194 -12.82 -7.31 7.34
C ALA A 194 -13.31 -5.96 7.91
N PRO A 195 -14.46 -5.93 8.63
CA PRO A 195 -14.86 -4.75 9.41
C PRO A 195 -13.80 -4.39 10.47
N PHE A 196 -13.60 -3.09 10.75
CA PHE A 196 -12.61 -2.64 11.74
C PHE A 196 -12.81 -3.28 13.11
N ALA A 197 -14.07 -3.39 13.56
CA ALA A 197 -14.39 -3.97 14.85
C ALA A 197 -13.86 -5.39 15.05
N ASP A 198 -13.78 -6.17 13.97
CA ASP A 198 -13.33 -7.57 14.01
C ASP A 198 -11.80 -7.71 13.98
N VAL A 199 -11.09 -6.67 13.55
CA VAL A 199 -9.64 -6.70 13.31
C VAL A 199 -8.86 -5.57 13.99
N LYS A 200 -9.51 -4.83 14.87
CA LYS A 200 -8.98 -3.63 15.54
C LYS A 200 -7.57 -3.83 16.10
N ASP A 201 -7.37 -4.90 16.85
CA ASP A 201 -6.09 -5.17 17.52
C ASP A 201 -4.99 -5.54 16.51
N SER A 202 -5.36 -6.28 15.46
CA SER A 202 -4.46 -6.64 14.37
C SER A 202 -4.06 -5.42 13.54
N VAL A 203 -5.00 -4.53 13.23
CA VAL A 203 -4.70 -3.26 12.54
C VAL A 203 -3.77 -2.41 13.37
N ALA A 204 -4.06 -2.25 14.67
CA ALA A 204 -3.22 -1.49 15.59
C ALA A 204 -1.79 -2.06 15.66
N THR A 205 -1.65 -3.38 15.71
CA THR A 205 -0.35 -4.06 15.72
C THR A 205 0.45 -3.76 14.45
N VAL A 206 -0.16 -3.92 13.27
CA VAL A 206 0.52 -3.66 11.98
C VAL A 206 0.94 -2.18 11.86
N VAL A 207 0.07 -1.24 12.28
CA VAL A 207 0.43 0.18 12.28
C VAL A 207 1.56 0.47 13.25
N ALA A 208 1.54 -0.16 14.45
CA ALA A 208 2.55 0.10 15.48
C ALA A 208 3.96 -0.41 15.12
N GLU A 209 4.07 -1.43 14.27
CA GLU A 209 5.37 -1.95 13.83
C GLU A 209 6.19 -0.91 13.07
N ASN A 210 5.57 -0.16 12.15
CA ASN A 210 6.20 0.87 11.35
C ASN A 210 5.21 1.99 10.99
N PRO A 211 4.82 2.85 11.95
CA PRO A 211 3.70 3.77 11.78
C PRO A 211 3.84 4.67 10.55
N GLY A 212 4.98 5.32 10.41
CA GLY A 212 5.23 6.27 9.32
C GLY A 212 5.17 5.60 7.95
N THR A 213 5.85 4.46 7.77
CA THR A 213 5.85 3.73 6.49
C THR A 213 4.47 3.18 6.16
N THR A 214 3.76 2.64 7.14
CA THR A 214 2.42 2.07 6.97
C THR A 214 1.42 3.14 6.56
N LEU A 215 1.37 4.26 7.30
CA LEU A 215 0.44 5.36 7.01
C LEU A 215 0.80 6.10 5.72
N LEU A 216 2.10 6.27 5.40
CA LEU A 216 2.52 6.81 4.11
C LEU A 216 2.04 5.94 2.94
N ALA A 217 2.13 4.61 3.05
CA ALA A 217 1.60 3.72 2.01
C ALA A 217 0.09 3.91 1.82
N GLY A 218 -0.64 4.07 2.92
CA GLY A 218 -2.06 4.41 2.92
C GLY A 218 -2.35 5.74 2.24
N TYR A 219 -1.64 6.78 2.61
CA TYR A 219 -1.72 8.11 2.01
C TYR A 219 -1.49 8.06 0.50
N MET A 220 -0.39 7.44 0.04
CA MET A 220 -0.06 7.31 -1.38
C MET A 220 -1.07 6.48 -2.17
N SER A 221 -1.77 5.55 -1.53
CA SER A 221 -2.79 4.71 -2.20
C SER A 221 -4.05 5.49 -2.58
N LYS A 222 -4.29 6.64 -1.93
CA LYS A 222 -5.49 7.48 -2.08
C LYS A 222 -5.23 8.86 -2.67
N THR A 223 -3.99 9.33 -2.60
CA THR A 223 -3.62 10.63 -3.15
C THR A 223 -3.64 10.60 -4.68
N ASP A 224 -4.23 11.63 -5.28
CA ASP A 224 -4.21 11.86 -6.73
C ASP A 224 -2.83 12.38 -7.16
N ILE A 225 -1.93 11.45 -7.46
CA ILE A 225 -0.57 11.76 -7.90
C ILE A 225 -0.56 11.94 -9.42
N LYS A 226 -0.36 13.18 -9.87
CA LYS A 226 -0.29 13.52 -11.28
C LYS A 226 1.12 13.35 -11.82
N VAL A 227 1.27 12.45 -12.78
CA VAL A 227 2.50 12.22 -13.52
C VAL A 227 2.33 12.75 -14.94
N ASN A 228 3.40 13.31 -15.53
CA ASN A 228 3.34 13.66 -16.94
C ASN A 228 3.07 12.40 -17.79
N SER A 229 2.04 12.45 -18.63
CA SER A 229 1.54 11.28 -19.37
C SER A 229 2.56 10.61 -20.29
N ILE A 230 3.66 11.29 -20.65
CA ILE A 230 4.78 10.68 -21.39
C ILE A 230 5.49 9.57 -20.59
N TYR A 231 5.37 9.58 -19.26
CA TYR A 231 5.96 8.58 -18.36
C TYR A 231 4.96 7.53 -17.89
N GLY A 232 3.66 7.72 -18.17
CA GLY A 232 2.58 6.84 -17.75
C GLY A 232 1.65 7.46 -16.72
N VAL A 233 0.92 6.60 -15.99
CA VAL A 233 -0.04 7.00 -14.97
C VAL A 233 0.34 6.33 -13.64
N TRP A 234 0.30 7.11 -12.56
CA TRP A 234 0.48 6.55 -11.22
C TRP A 234 -0.70 5.68 -10.82
N ASN A 235 -0.40 4.51 -10.30
CA ASN A 235 -1.39 3.62 -9.70
C ASN A 235 -1.10 3.45 -8.20
N GLY A 236 -1.91 4.09 -7.36
CA GLY A 236 -1.74 4.05 -5.90
C GLY A 236 -1.96 2.66 -5.29
N ALA A 237 -2.80 1.82 -5.92
CA ALA A 237 -3.05 0.48 -5.42
C ALA A 237 -1.84 -0.45 -5.54
N THR A 238 -0.97 -0.20 -6.52
CA THR A 238 0.24 -0.99 -6.78
C THR A 238 1.53 -0.24 -6.50
N ALA A 239 1.44 1.05 -6.16
CA ALA A 239 2.57 1.98 -6.00
C ALA A 239 3.53 1.96 -7.22
N THR A 240 2.97 1.92 -8.44
CA THR A 240 3.70 1.84 -9.70
C THR A 240 3.22 2.86 -10.72
N ILE A 241 4.05 3.07 -11.76
CA ILE A 241 3.70 3.81 -12.97
C ILE A 241 3.45 2.78 -14.07
N SER A 242 2.33 2.91 -14.78
CA SER A 242 1.93 1.98 -15.87
C SER A 242 1.37 2.75 -17.07
#